data_01648c631e34fec0d89712d41a7785ed
#
_entry.id   01648c631e34fec0d89712d41a7785ed
#
_cell.length_a   1.000
_cell.length_b   1.000
_cell.length_c   1.000
_cell.angle_alpha   90.00
_cell.angle_beta   90.00
_cell.angle_gamma   90.00
#
_symmetry.space_group_name_H-M   'P 1'
#
loop_
_entity.id
_entity.type
_entity.pdbx_description
1 polymer ?
#
loop_
_entity_poly.entity_id
_entity_poly.type
_entity_poly.pdbx_seq_one_letter_code
_entity_poly.pdbx_strand_id
1 'polypeptide(L)'
;MIEPYYSDDHVTIYHGNCLELADLWTSADVMVTDPPYGETSLAWDRWPVGWPQMVAELSSTIQQLWCFGSTRMFLDRRDDFAAWKLAQDIVWSKPRGRGVMNDRFNRSHELVTHWYRGAWGDLPLTPPRVPKTVPWTVKATRNGSVDDGSKVRPMAGGSYQDDGTRLMLTVIPGDPGDARTTLHPTQKPLEVLTPILRYSCAPDAVIVDPFMGSGSTLRAAKDLGLKAIGVELNEEYCEKAARRCAQEVLFT
;
A
#
# COMPACT_ATOMS: atom_id res chain seq x y z
N MET A 1 17.23 17.35 -18.88
CA MET A 1 16.39 16.25 -18.37
C MET A 1 17.23 15.48 -17.36
N ILE A 2 16.64 15.07 -16.27
CA ILE A 2 17.31 14.24 -15.26
C ILE A 2 17.31 12.80 -15.78
N GLU A 3 18.49 12.20 -15.87
CA GLU A 3 18.63 10.82 -16.29
C GLU A 3 18.19 9.89 -15.17
N PRO A 4 17.41 8.82 -15.47
CA PRO A 4 17.05 7.83 -14.46
C PRO A 4 18.29 7.03 -14.00
N TYR A 5 18.30 6.67 -12.74
CA TYR A 5 19.31 5.76 -12.17
C TYR A 5 19.20 4.34 -12.77
N TYR A 6 17.96 3.92 -13.04
CA TYR A 6 17.63 2.66 -13.70
C TYR A 6 16.31 2.83 -14.47
N SER A 7 16.20 2.19 -15.63
CA SER A 7 14.94 2.11 -16.35
C SER A 7 14.85 0.82 -17.17
N ASP A 8 13.65 0.22 -17.19
CA ASP A 8 13.26 -0.84 -18.11
C ASP A 8 11.82 -0.58 -18.62
N ASP A 9 11.18 -1.56 -19.24
CA ASP A 9 9.84 -1.41 -19.82
C ASP A 9 8.75 -1.14 -18.78
N HIS A 10 8.99 -1.48 -17.51
CA HIS A 10 8.03 -1.39 -16.41
C HIS A 10 8.44 -0.43 -15.29
N VAL A 11 9.72 -0.29 -15.03
CA VAL A 11 10.22 0.41 -13.84
C VAL A 11 11.19 1.51 -14.23
N THR A 12 10.98 2.70 -13.63
CA THR A 12 11.94 3.80 -13.69
C THR A 12 12.31 4.22 -12.26
N ILE A 13 13.59 4.30 -11.98
CA ILE A 13 14.13 4.69 -10.66
C ILE A 13 14.91 5.99 -10.81
N TYR A 14 14.67 6.93 -9.91
CA TYR A 14 15.42 8.17 -9.80
C TYR A 14 16.13 8.24 -8.44
N HIS A 15 17.39 8.61 -8.46
CA HIS A 15 18.15 8.91 -7.25
C HIS A 15 18.04 10.41 -6.93
N GLY A 16 17.53 10.75 -5.75
CA GLY A 16 17.40 12.12 -5.28
C GLY A 16 16.29 12.37 -4.29
N ASN A 17 16.06 13.63 -3.98
CA ASN A 17 14.99 14.07 -3.12
C ASN A 17 13.66 14.08 -3.91
N CYS A 18 12.68 13.30 -3.46
CA CYS A 18 11.41 13.18 -4.15
C CYS A 18 10.64 14.50 -4.28
N LEU A 19 10.80 15.43 -3.34
CA LEU A 19 10.17 16.75 -3.39
C LEU A 19 10.78 17.64 -4.49
N GLU A 20 12.08 17.53 -4.73
CA GLU A 20 12.81 18.25 -5.79
C GLU A 20 12.57 17.63 -7.17
N LEU A 21 12.22 16.33 -7.20
CA LEU A 21 11.98 15.54 -8.41
C LEU A 21 10.48 15.37 -8.72
N ALA A 22 9.61 16.18 -8.13
CA ALA A 22 8.16 16.02 -8.24
C ALA A 22 7.65 15.97 -9.68
N ASP A 23 8.19 16.80 -10.58
CA ASP A 23 7.80 16.85 -12.00
C ASP A 23 7.96 15.50 -12.73
N LEU A 24 8.81 14.59 -12.20
CA LEU A 24 9.07 13.29 -12.82
C LEU A 24 8.00 12.25 -12.51
N TRP A 25 7.20 12.45 -11.45
CA TRP A 25 6.28 11.43 -10.98
C TRP A 25 4.84 11.93 -10.70
N THR A 26 4.59 13.23 -10.71
CA THR A 26 3.24 13.78 -10.42
C THR A 26 2.18 13.43 -11.48
N SER A 27 2.57 12.89 -12.63
CA SER A 27 1.66 12.37 -13.67
C SER A 27 1.23 10.92 -13.45
N ALA A 28 1.69 10.26 -12.38
CA ALA A 28 1.24 8.90 -12.03
C ALA A 28 -0.24 8.88 -11.64
N ASP A 29 -0.83 7.67 -11.59
CA ASP A 29 -2.25 7.46 -11.31
C ASP A 29 -2.49 7.10 -9.84
N VAL A 30 -1.61 6.28 -9.26
CA VAL A 30 -1.73 5.76 -7.89
C VAL A 30 -0.41 5.89 -7.16
N MET A 31 -0.47 6.38 -5.93
CA MET A 31 0.69 6.41 -5.04
C MET A 31 0.59 5.29 -4.00
N VAL A 32 1.67 4.52 -3.85
CA VAL A 32 1.80 3.49 -2.80
C VAL A 32 3.17 3.66 -2.15
N THR A 33 3.22 4.04 -0.89
CA THR A 33 4.46 4.52 -0.30
C THR A 33 4.61 4.25 1.19
N ASP A 34 5.88 4.17 1.63
CA ASP A 34 6.31 3.97 3.02
C ASP A 34 7.28 5.11 3.43
N PRO A 35 6.75 6.31 3.73
CA PRO A 35 7.59 7.45 4.10
C PRO A 35 8.29 7.21 5.45
N PRO A 36 9.36 7.92 5.77
CA PRO A 36 9.91 7.92 7.12
C PRO A 36 8.90 8.50 8.12
N TYR A 37 8.67 7.81 9.26
CA TYR A 37 7.61 8.17 10.21
C TYR A 37 8.02 9.27 11.20
N GLY A 38 9.33 9.47 11.39
CA GLY A 38 9.88 10.36 12.43
C GLY A 38 9.74 9.78 13.85
N GLU A 39 9.62 8.47 13.99
CA GLU A 39 9.41 7.78 15.26
C GLU A 39 10.70 7.19 15.87
N THR A 40 11.80 7.20 15.14
CA THR A 40 13.07 6.65 15.60
C THR A 40 14.16 7.71 15.71
N SER A 41 15.28 7.36 16.36
CA SER A 41 16.46 8.23 16.45
C SER A 41 17.36 8.20 15.20
N LEU A 42 17.00 7.41 14.19
CA LEU A 42 17.77 7.28 12.96
C LEU A 42 17.76 8.59 12.16
N ALA A 43 18.90 8.98 11.63
CA ALA A 43 19.06 10.27 10.96
C ALA A 43 18.14 10.42 9.74
N TRP A 44 17.87 9.34 9.04
CA TRP A 44 16.99 9.30 7.86
C TRP A 44 15.50 9.26 8.20
N ASP A 45 15.13 8.85 9.44
CA ASP A 45 13.74 8.78 9.86
C ASP A 45 13.24 10.17 10.27
N ARG A 46 13.04 11.01 9.28
CA ARG A 46 12.48 12.37 9.43
C ARG A 46 11.28 12.50 8.53
N TRP A 47 10.14 12.85 9.11
CA TRP A 47 8.92 13.11 8.35
C TRP A 47 9.15 14.25 7.35
N PRO A 48 8.92 14.03 6.04
CA PRO A 48 8.99 15.10 5.05
C PRO A 48 7.73 15.96 5.15
N VAL A 49 7.81 17.06 5.87
CA VAL A 49 6.67 17.91 6.22
C VAL A 49 5.89 18.35 4.98
N GLY A 50 4.58 18.17 5.01
CA GLY A 50 3.67 18.65 3.97
C GLY A 50 3.66 17.84 2.67
N TRP A 51 4.36 16.71 2.57
CA TRP A 51 4.42 15.94 1.33
C TRP A 51 3.04 15.45 0.84
N PRO A 52 2.09 14.98 1.68
CA PRO A 52 0.79 14.56 1.17
C PRO A 52 -0.02 15.72 0.59
N GLN A 53 0.10 16.91 1.20
CA GLN A 53 -0.51 18.13 0.70
C GLN A 53 0.10 18.55 -0.64
N MET A 54 1.43 18.53 -0.74
CA MET A 54 2.16 18.84 -1.97
C MET A 54 1.72 17.93 -3.14
N VAL A 55 1.58 16.61 -2.90
CA VAL A 55 1.05 15.67 -3.91
C VAL A 55 -0.33 16.11 -4.38
N ALA A 56 -1.21 16.51 -3.45
CA ALA A 56 -2.54 16.96 -3.78
C ALA A 56 -2.56 18.26 -4.60
N GLU A 57 -1.59 19.14 -4.40
CA GLU A 57 -1.45 20.41 -5.11
C GLU A 57 -0.83 20.25 -6.50
N LEU A 58 0.20 19.41 -6.61
CA LEU A 58 0.99 19.28 -7.85
C LEU A 58 0.40 18.24 -8.83
N SER A 59 -0.31 17.23 -8.33
CA SER A 59 -0.86 16.18 -9.19
C SER A 59 -2.37 16.29 -9.33
N SER A 60 -2.84 16.31 -10.58
CA SER A 60 -4.28 16.16 -10.91
C SER A 60 -4.69 14.70 -11.14
N THR A 61 -3.73 13.81 -11.40
CA THR A 61 -3.96 12.40 -11.78
C THR A 61 -3.92 11.46 -10.60
N ILE A 62 -3.05 11.69 -9.59
CA ILE A 62 -2.99 10.85 -8.40
C ILE A 62 -4.25 11.05 -7.56
N GLN A 63 -5.22 10.17 -7.74
CA GLN A 63 -6.49 10.19 -7.01
C GLN A 63 -6.51 9.25 -5.81
N GLN A 64 -5.53 8.35 -5.70
CA GLN A 64 -5.41 7.35 -4.65
C GLN A 64 -4.01 7.36 -4.04
N LEU A 65 -3.96 7.33 -2.72
CA LEU A 65 -2.73 7.26 -1.93
C LEU A 65 -2.85 6.12 -0.91
N TRP A 66 -1.97 5.14 -1.02
CA TRP A 66 -1.75 4.11 0.00
C TRP A 66 -0.49 4.44 0.79
N CYS A 67 -0.65 4.68 2.07
CA CYS A 67 0.45 5.09 2.93
C CYS A 67 0.64 4.08 4.07
N PHE A 68 1.83 3.50 4.14
CA PHE A 68 2.24 2.73 5.31
C PHE A 68 2.51 3.66 6.49
N GLY A 69 2.22 3.18 7.69
CA GLY A 69 2.43 4.00 8.87
C GLY A 69 2.06 3.35 10.18
N SER A 70 2.29 4.08 11.24
CA SER A 70 1.80 3.77 12.58
C SER A 70 0.54 4.59 12.91
N THR A 71 -0.31 4.10 13.81
CA THR A 71 -1.44 4.89 14.32
C THR A 71 -0.98 6.25 14.85
N ARG A 72 0.14 6.27 15.58
CA ARG A 72 0.71 7.50 16.14
C ARG A 72 1.08 8.48 15.02
N MET A 73 1.82 8.01 14.01
CA MET A 73 2.21 8.85 12.87
C MET A 73 0.99 9.48 12.20
N PHE A 74 -0.07 8.71 11.91
CA PHE A 74 -1.27 9.24 11.28
C PHE A 74 -2.02 10.24 12.15
N LEU A 75 -2.05 10.04 13.47
CA LEU A 75 -2.67 11.00 14.40
C LEU A 75 -1.86 12.30 14.50
N ASP A 76 -0.54 12.18 14.62
CA ASP A 76 0.38 13.32 14.74
C ASP A 76 0.48 14.13 13.43
N ARG A 77 0.20 13.50 12.28
CA ARG A 77 0.32 14.09 10.92
C ARG A 77 -1.01 14.25 10.19
N ARG A 78 -2.12 14.11 10.87
CA ARG A 78 -3.47 14.13 10.24
C ARG A 78 -3.70 15.38 9.38
N ASP A 79 -3.16 16.52 9.78
CA ASP A 79 -3.35 17.79 9.10
C ASP A 79 -2.60 17.84 7.75
N ASP A 80 -1.50 17.08 7.60
CA ASP A 80 -0.79 16.92 6.32
C ASP A 80 -1.64 16.18 5.28
N PHE A 81 -2.64 15.38 5.73
CA PHE A 81 -3.57 14.66 4.87
C PHE A 81 -4.91 15.39 4.65
N ALA A 82 -5.03 16.67 5.02
CA ALA A 82 -6.30 17.42 4.97
C ALA A 82 -6.95 17.49 3.58
N ALA A 83 -6.14 17.40 2.50
CA ALA A 83 -6.62 17.37 1.11
C ALA A 83 -7.15 15.99 0.68
N TRP A 84 -7.05 14.98 1.54
CA TRP A 84 -7.38 13.58 1.26
C TRP A 84 -8.52 13.10 2.16
N LYS A 85 -9.32 12.17 1.65
CA LYS A 85 -10.37 11.48 2.40
C LYS A 85 -9.90 10.08 2.74
N LEU A 86 -9.91 9.72 4.03
CA LEU A 86 -9.61 8.35 4.46
C LEU A 86 -10.74 7.41 4.03
N ALA A 87 -10.42 6.36 3.29
CA ALA A 87 -11.37 5.34 2.85
C ALA A 87 -11.39 4.12 3.77
N GLN A 88 -10.24 3.55 4.01
CA GLN A 88 -10.07 2.30 4.77
C GLN A 88 -8.64 2.14 5.25
N ASP A 89 -8.43 1.17 6.11
CA ASP A 89 -7.10 0.73 6.53
C ASP A 89 -6.95 -0.78 6.36
N ILE A 90 -5.71 -1.19 6.12
CA ILE A 90 -5.27 -2.58 6.12
C ILE A 90 -4.28 -2.75 7.27
N VAL A 91 -4.43 -3.83 8.00
CA VAL A 91 -3.49 -4.25 9.04
C VAL A 91 -2.57 -5.32 8.48
N TRP A 92 -1.31 -4.97 8.27
CA TRP A 92 -0.28 -5.97 8.02
C TRP A 92 0.13 -6.62 9.34
N SER A 93 -0.32 -7.85 9.55
CA SER A 93 0.01 -8.64 10.75
C SER A 93 1.36 -9.33 10.58
N LYS A 94 2.24 -9.14 11.55
CA LYS A 94 3.60 -9.71 11.59
C LYS A 94 3.62 -10.89 12.55
N PRO A 95 4.23 -12.04 12.20
CA PRO A 95 4.23 -13.23 13.04
C PRO A 95 5.01 -13.04 14.35
N ARG A 96 5.91 -12.06 14.40
CA ARG A 96 6.70 -11.74 15.59
C ARG A 96 6.57 -10.26 15.92
N GLY A 97 6.09 -9.97 17.12
CA GLY A 97 6.11 -8.61 17.65
C GLY A 97 7.54 -8.10 17.78
N ARG A 98 7.76 -6.83 17.44
CA ARG A 98 9.00 -6.12 17.72
C ARG A 98 8.76 -5.18 18.90
N GLY A 99 9.33 -5.49 20.04
CA GLY A 99 9.31 -4.60 21.19
C GLY A 99 10.49 -4.90 22.09
N VAL A 100 11.21 -3.85 22.47
CA VAL A 100 12.30 -3.89 23.47
C VAL A 100 11.78 -3.42 24.84
N MET A 101 10.51 -2.94 24.87
CA MET A 101 9.90 -2.38 26.07
C MET A 101 9.15 -3.46 26.85
N ASN A 102 9.29 -3.43 28.18
CA ASN A 102 8.65 -4.38 29.10
C ASN A 102 7.39 -3.79 29.77
N ASP A 103 7.02 -2.56 29.43
CA ASP A 103 5.94 -1.77 30.06
C ASP A 103 4.67 -1.68 29.19
N ARG A 104 4.67 -2.30 28.01
CA ARG A 104 3.56 -2.23 27.04
C ARG A 104 3.50 -3.44 26.13
N PHE A 105 2.40 -3.58 25.40
CA PHE A 105 2.25 -4.64 24.40
C PHE A 105 3.27 -4.50 23.27
N ASN A 106 3.82 -5.63 22.84
CA ASN A 106 4.67 -5.69 21.66
C ASN A 106 3.86 -5.45 20.38
N ARG A 107 4.27 -4.46 19.59
CA ARG A 107 3.63 -4.19 18.31
C ARG A 107 3.88 -5.35 17.34
N SER A 108 2.81 -5.98 16.87
CA SER A 108 2.85 -7.10 15.93
C SER A 108 2.22 -6.77 14.58
N HIS A 109 2.01 -5.49 14.27
CA HIS A 109 1.41 -5.06 13.01
C HIS A 109 1.90 -3.67 12.57
N GLU A 110 1.70 -3.39 11.29
CA GLU A 110 1.74 -2.04 10.71
C GLU A 110 0.40 -1.75 10.02
N LEU A 111 0.09 -0.49 9.85
CA LEU A 111 -1.10 -0.04 9.12
C LEU A 111 -0.70 0.33 7.69
N VAL A 112 -1.64 0.13 6.78
CA VAL A 112 -1.61 0.73 5.43
C VAL A 112 -2.94 1.43 5.24
N THR A 113 -2.94 2.75 5.17
CA THR A 113 -4.16 3.55 5.03
C THR A 113 -4.40 3.90 3.57
N HIS A 114 -5.65 3.79 3.12
CA HIS A 114 -6.10 4.19 1.79
C HIS A 114 -6.77 5.55 1.86
N TRP A 115 -6.19 6.50 1.17
CA TRP A 115 -6.71 7.85 1.03
C TRP A 115 -7.09 8.11 -0.41
N TYR A 116 -8.09 8.97 -0.63
CA TYR A 116 -8.53 9.30 -1.99
C TYR A 116 -8.98 10.76 -2.10
N ARG A 117 -9.06 11.23 -3.36
CA ARG A 117 -9.60 12.54 -3.72
C ARG A 117 -10.74 12.35 -4.73
N GLY A 118 -11.52 13.40 -4.94
CA GLY A 118 -12.66 13.33 -5.87
C GLY A 118 -13.83 12.51 -5.35
N ALA A 119 -14.58 11.87 -6.24
CA ALA A 119 -15.70 11.00 -5.93
C ALA A 119 -15.27 9.54 -5.88
N TRP A 120 -15.74 8.81 -4.87
CA TRP A 120 -15.40 7.40 -4.68
C TRP A 120 -15.78 6.52 -5.89
N GLY A 121 -16.92 6.81 -6.52
CA GLY A 121 -17.42 6.05 -7.66
C GLY A 121 -16.62 6.20 -8.95
N ASP A 122 -15.73 7.20 -9.03
CA ASP A 122 -14.91 7.45 -10.21
C ASP A 122 -13.56 6.70 -10.14
N LEU A 123 -13.25 6.10 -9.00
CA LEU A 123 -11.99 5.37 -8.82
C LEU A 123 -12.07 3.98 -9.49
N PRO A 124 -11.01 3.53 -10.17
CA PRO A 124 -10.95 2.24 -10.86
C PRO A 124 -10.70 1.09 -9.88
N LEU A 125 -11.63 0.87 -8.93
CA LEU A 125 -11.44 -0.09 -7.85
C LEU A 125 -11.93 -1.50 -8.22
N THR A 126 -11.07 -2.48 -8.00
CA THR A 126 -11.41 -3.91 -8.16
C THR A 126 -11.26 -4.64 -6.82
N PRO A 127 -12.35 -4.81 -6.04
CA PRO A 127 -12.28 -5.43 -4.72
C PRO A 127 -11.65 -6.83 -4.76
N PRO A 128 -10.56 -7.08 -4.00
CA PRO A 128 -9.84 -8.35 -4.04
C PRO A 128 -10.70 -9.48 -3.46
N ARG A 129 -10.78 -10.59 -4.18
CA ARG A 129 -11.53 -11.78 -3.77
C ARG A 129 -10.58 -12.95 -3.54
N VAL A 130 -10.87 -13.74 -2.54
CA VAL A 130 -10.11 -14.94 -2.18
C VAL A 130 -11.04 -16.15 -2.10
N PRO A 131 -10.56 -17.37 -2.38
CA PRO A 131 -11.35 -18.56 -2.20
C PRO A 131 -11.91 -18.68 -0.78
N LYS A 132 -13.12 -19.19 -0.64
CA LYS A 132 -13.66 -19.60 0.67
C LYS A 132 -12.96 -20.86 1.12
N THR A 133 -12.13 -20.74 2.15
CA THR A 133 -11.37 -21.88 2.70
C THR A 133 -12.21 -22.80 3.60
N VAL A 134 -13.39 -22.33 4.00
CA VAL A 134 -14.37 -23.11 4.79
C VAL A 134 -15.74 -22.82 4.21
N PRO A 135 -16.58 -23.82 3.94
CA PRO A 135 -17.99 -23.60 3.65
C PRO A 135 -18.63 -23.02 4.90
N TRP A 136 -18.69 -21.72 5.02
CA TRP A 136 -19.47 -21.09 6.05
C TRP A 136 -20.94 -21.18 5.61
N THR A 137 -21.60 -22.24 6.01
CA THR A 137 -23.04 -22.30 5.99
C THR A 137 -23.58 -21.32 7.03
N VAL A 138 -23.66 -20.06 6.65
CA VAL A 138 -24.67 -19.21 7.29
C VAL A 138 -25.99 -19.85 6.89
N LYS A 139 -26.62 -20.59 7.80
CA LYS A 139 -28.04 -20.86 7.71
C LYS A 139 -28.69 -19.50 7.74
N ALA A 140 -28.96 -18.93 6.55
CA ALA A 140 -29.87 -17.81 6.44
C ALA A 140 -31.18 -18.31 7.02
N THR A 141 -31.45 -17.99 8.28
CA THR A 141 -32.77 -18.17 8.87
C THR A 141 -33.71 -17.34 8.01
N ARG A 142 -34.74 -17.96 7.52
CA ARG A 142 -35.74 -17.43 6.55
C ARG A 142 -36.46 -16.18 7.04
N ASN A 143 -36.17 -15.70 8.22
CA ASN A 143 -36.67 -14.50 8.87
C ASN A 143 -35.48 -13.67 9.34
N GLY A 144 -34.88 -12.91 8.47
CA GLY A 144 -33.78 -11.96 8.62
C GLY A 144 -33.64 -11.12 9.92
N SER A 145 -33.79 -11.73 11.08
CA SER A 145 -33.47 -11.18 12.38
C SER A 145 -32.27 -11.94 12.97
N VAL A 146 -31.08 -11.37 12.84
CA VAL A 146 -30.03 -11.63 13.81
C VAL A 146 -30.43 -10.85 15.06
N ASP A 147 -30.81 -11.54 16.11
CA ASP A 147 -31.25 -10.93 17.38
C ASP A 147 -30.01 -10.60 18.23
N ASP A 148 -29.12 -9.78 17.68
CA ASP A 148 -27.97 -9.19 18.37
C ASP A 148 -28.12 -7.69 18.62
N GLY A 149 -29.33 -7.15 18.39
CA GLY A 149 -29.59 -5.72 18.53
C GLY A 149 -29.01 -4.82 17.43
N SER A 150 -28.26 -5.38 16.45
CA SER A 150 -27.77 -4.64 15.30
C SER A 150 -28.84 -4.62 14.20
N LYS A 151 -29.38 -3.45 13.92
CA LYS A 151 -30.28 -3.21 12.77
C LYS A 151 -29.49 -3.22 11.47
N VAL A 152 -28.89 -4.33 11.09
CA VAL A 152 -28.39 -4.51 9.74
C VAL A 152 -29.62 -4.66 8.82
N ARG A 153 -29.93 -3.62 8.05
CA ARG A 153 -30.97 -3.71 7.02
C ARG A 153 -30.58 -4.80 6.02
N PRO A 154 -31.44 -5.80 5.75
CA PRO A 154 -31.19 -6.72 4.64
C PRO A 154 -31.12 -5.86 3.37
N MET A 155 -30.04 -6.01 2.58
CA MET A 155 -30.02 -5.49 1.23
C MET A 155 -31.18 -6.13 0.45
N ALA A 156 -31.92 -5.31 -0.29
CA ALA A 156 -33.08 -5.70 -1.08
C ALA A 156 -32.76 -6.92 -1.95
N GLY A 157 -33.66 -7.90 -1.96
CA GLY A 157 -33.51 -9.23 -2.48
C GLY A 157 -33.00 -9.28 -3.93
N GLY A 158 -31.73 -9.65 -4.05
CA GLY A 158 -31.14 -10.21 -5.25
C GLY A 158 -30.72 -11.64 -4.93
N SER A 159 -30.95 -12.58 -5.84
CA SER A 159 -30.41 -13.92 -5.70
C SER A 159 -28.88 -13.85 -5.75
N TYR A 160 -28.23 -14.00 -4.62
CA TYR A 160 -26.76 -14.10 -4.57
C TYR A 160 -26.35 -15.49 -5.05
N GLN A 161 -25.70 -15.54 -6.20
CA GLN A 161 -25.05 -16.77 -6.68
C GLN A 161 -23.67 -16.84 -6.03
N ASP A 162 -23.46 -17.85 -5.18
CA ASP A 162 -22.16 -18.07 -4.53
C ASP A 162 -21.13 -18.54 -5.58
N ASP A 163 -20.13 -17.69 -5.84
CA ASP A 163 -19.03 -17.97 -6.78
C ASP A 163 -17.85 -18.72 -6.10
N GLY A 164 -18.02 -19.20 -4.86
CA GLY A 164 -16.97 -19.87 -4.09
C GLY A 164 -15.89 -18.93 -3.58
N THR A 165 -16.06 -17.61 -3.73
CA THR A 165 -15.10 -16.61 -3.26
C THR A 165 -15.71 -15.68 -2.21
N ARG A 166 -14.87 -14.96 -1.49
CA ARG A 166 -15.25 -13.87 -0.57
C ARG A 166 -14.31 -12.67 -0.75
N LEU A 167 -14.75 -11.52 -0.31
CA LEU A 167 -13.86 -10.36 -0.22
C LEU A 167 -12.68 -10.67 0.72
N MET A 168 -11.50 -10.22 0.33
CA MET A 168 -10.31 -10.29 1.18
C MET A 168 -10.53 -9.48 2.45
N LEU A 169 -10.02 -9.95 3.57
CA LEU A 169 -10.12 -9.24 4.85
C LEU A 169 -9.03 -8.18 4.95
N THR A 170 -9.28 -7.16 5.76
CA THR A 170 -8.34 -6.05 6.00
C THR A 170 -7.15 -6.44 6.87
N VAL A 171 -7.18 -7.58 7.56
CA VAL A 171 -6.02 -8.12 8.27
C VAL A 171 -5.30 -9.11 7.38
N ILE A 172 -4.13 -8.72 6.88
CA ILE A 172 -3.32 -9.51 5.97
C ILE A 172 -2.10 -10.03 6.72
N PRO A 173 -1.96 -11.35 6.90
CA PRO A 173 -0.72 -11.89 7.42
C PRO A 173 0.37 -11.76 6.35
N GLY A 174 1.52 -11.22 6.73
CA GLY A 174 2.68 -11.14 5.85
C GLY A 174 3.91 -11.56 6.62
N ASP A 175 4.67 -12.49 6.07
CA ASP A 175 5.98 -12.80 6.60
C ASP A 175 6.97 -11.78 6.05
N PRO A 176 7.66 -11.00 6.92
CA PRO A 176 8.72 -10.10 6.47
C PRO A 176 9.91 -10.86 5.83
N GLY A 177 9.83 -12.18 5.74
CA GLY A 177 10.90 -13.05 5.25
C GLY A 177 11.94 -13.37 6.34
N ASP A 178 12.82 -14.33 6.05
CA ASP A 178 13.98 -14.61 6.90
C ASP A 178 14.91 -13.38 6.85
N ALA A 179 15.35 -12.89 8.01
CA ALA A 179 16.30 -11.78 8.12
C ALA A 179 17.60 -12.01 7.33
N ARG A 180 17.88 -13.27 6.96
CA ARG A 180 19.02 -13.67 6.09
C ARG A 180 18.77 -13.48 4.60
N THR A 181 17.50 -13.40 4.19
CA THR A 181 17.10 -13.25 2.77
C THR A 181 16.47 -11.90 2.47
N THR A 182 16.10 -11.13 3.49
CA THR A 182 15.56 -9.78 3.31
C THR A 182 16.67 -8.80 2.93
N LEU A 183 16.52 -8.18 1.78
CA LEU A 183 17.46 -7.16 1.27
C LEU A 183 17.43 -5.85 2.09
N HIS A 184 16.38 -5.65 2.90
CA HIS A 184 16.20 -4.47 3.73
C HIS A 184 15.40 -4.80 5.01
N PRO A 185 15.76 -4.25 6.18
CA PRO A 185 15.06 -4.49 7.46
C PRO A 185 13.58 -4.08 7.47
N THR A 186 13.20 -3.14 6.62
CA THR A 186 11.84 -2.59 6.49
C THR A 186 11.16 -2.96 5.17
N GLN A 187 11.62 -4.03 4.49
CA GLN A 187 11.03 -4.48 3.25
C GLN A 187 9.55 -4.79 3.44
N LYS A 188 8.68 -4.22 2.57
CA LYS A 188 7.25 -4.52 2.58
C LYS A 188 6.98 -5.83 1.84
N PRO A 189 6.11 -6.71 2.38
CA PRO A 189 5.83 -8.00 1.76
C PRO A 189 4.94 -7.85 0.52
N LEU A 190 5.20 -8.68 -0.48
CA LEU A 190 4.40 -8.71 -1.71
C LEU A 190 2.95 -9.15 -1.44
N GLU A 191 2.73 -9.96 -0.41
CA GLU A 191 1.39 -10.40 0.04
C GLU A 191 0.49 -9.24 0.46
N VAL A 192 1.07 -8.12 0.86
CA VAL A 192 0.33 -6.88 1.18
C VAL A 192 0.25 -5.97 -0.04
N LEU A 193 1.36 -5.78 -0.77
CA LEU A 193 1.43 -4.86 -1.90
C LEU A 193 0.61 -5.34 -3.10
N THR A 194 0.68 -6.63 -3.45
CA THR A 194 -0.02 -7.19 -4.62
C THR A 194 -1.54 -6.97 -4.57
N PRO A 195 -2.27 -7.29 -3.49
CA PRO A 195 -3.71 -7.02 -3.44
C PRO A 195 -4.05 -5.53 -3.45
N ILE A 196 -3.21 -4.65 -2.88
CA ILE A 196 -3.38 -3.20 -2.94
C ILE A 196 -3.30 -2.71 -4.39
N LEU A 197 -2.29 -3.13 -5.14
CA LEU A 197 -2.12 -2.75 -6.54
C LEU A 197 -3.25 -3.29 -7.43
N ARG A 198 -3.62 -4.57 -7.27
CA ARG A 198 -4.76 -5.15 -8.00
C ARG A 198 -6.09 -4.47 -7.70
N TYR A 199 -6.25 -3.96 -6.48
CA TYR A 199 -7.45 -3.24 -6.07
C TYR A 199 -7.55 -1.86 -6.71
N SER A 200 -6.42 -1.13 -6.79
CA SER A 200 -6.41 0.30 -7.05
C SER A 200 -6.03 0.67 -8.48
N CYS A 201 -5.44 -0.26 -9.24
CA CYS A 201 -4.84 0.07 -10.52
C CYS A 201 -5.66 -0.47 -11.69
N ALA A 202 -5.94 0.39 -12.67
CA ALA A 202 -6.33 -0.03 -14.02
C ALA A 202 -5.15 -0.73 -14.74
N PRO A 203 -5.38 -1.49 -15.82
CA PRO A 203 -4.31 -2.26 -16.50
C PRO A 203 -3.10 -1.44 -16.95
N ASP A 204 -3.30 -0.17 -17.33
CA ASP A 204 -2.24 0.71 -17.84
C ASP A 204 -1.79 1.75 -16.81
N ALA A 205 -2.20 1.60 -15.54
CA ALA A 205 -1.89 2.57 -14.49
C ALA A 205 -0.39 2.66 -14.21
N VAL A 206 0.07 3.86 -13.95
CA VAL A 206 1.42 4.17 -13.49
C VAL A 206 1.39 4.36 -11.97
N ILE A 207 2.15 3.55 -11.26
CA ILE A 207 2.30 3.62 -9.82
C ILE A 207 3.51 4.51 -9.49
N VAL A 208 3.43 5.29 -8.41
CA VAL A 208 4.59 5.98 -7.86
C VAL A 208 4.84 5.61 -6.40
N ASP A 209 6.11 5.43 -6.07
CA ASP A 209 6.62 5.34 -4.70
C ASP A 209 7.75 6.36 -4.50
N PRO A 210 7.45 7.55 -3.95
CA PRO A 210 8.46 8.60 -3.77
C PRO A 210 9.43 8.34 -2.61
N PHE A 211 9.22 7.25 -1.84
CA PHE A 211 10.10 6.79 -0.76
C PHE A 211 10.36 5.29 -0.91
N MET A 212 10.78 4.87 -2.12
CA MET A 212 10.75 3.47 -2.54
C MET A 212 11.65 2.52 -1.75
N GLY A 213 12.65 3.04 -1.04
CA GLY A 213 13.64 2.23 -0.34
C GLY A 213 14.26 1.19 -1.26
N SER A 214 14.16 -0.09 -0.90
CA SER A 214 14.68 -1.20 -1.69
C SER A 214 13.74 -1.67 -2.82
N GLY A 215 12.72 -0.89 -3.21
CA GLY A 215 11.90 -1.10 -4.39
C GLY A 215 10.85 -2.22 -4.30
N SER A 216 10.29 -2.50 -3.13
CA SER A 216 9.26 -3.55 -2.99
C SER A 216 7.98 -3.22 -3.76
N THR A 217 7.53 -1.96 -3.73
CA THR A 217 6.38 -1.47 -4.48
C THR A 217 6.60 -1.61 -5.98
N LEU A 218 7.79 -1.22 -6.46
CA LEU A 218 8.16 -1.29 -7.87
C LEU A 218 8.19 -2.74 -8.36
N ARG A 219 8.74 -3.63 -7.54
CA ARG A 219 8.75 -5.06 -7.85
C ARG A 219 7.35 -5.65 -7.91
N ALA A 220 6.47 -5.32 -6.96
CA ALA A 220 5.09 -5.76 -6.98
C ALA A 220 4.33 -5.26 -8.23
N ALA A 221 4.58 -4.01 -8.64
CA ALA A 221 4.01 -3.45 -9.86
C ALA A 221 4.50 -4.21 -11.11
N LYS A 222 5.81 -4.41 -11.25
CA LYS A 222 6.42 -5.17 -12.35
C LYS A 222 5.88 -6.59 -12.44
N ASP A 223 5.73 -7.30 -11.31
CA ASP A 223 5.17 -8.65 -11.27
C ASP A 223 3.70 -8.70 -11.74
N LEU A 224 3.00 -7.58 -11.72
CA LEU A 224 1.64 -7.42 -12.24
C LEU A 224 1.58 -6.85 -13.67
N GLY A 225 2.73 -6.62 -14.32
CA GLY A 225 2.81 -6.01 -15.64
C GLY A 225 2.46 -4.51 -15.65
N LEU A 226 2.43 -3.87 -14.48
CA LEU A 226 2.16 -2.44 -14.34
C LEU A 226 3.44 -1.61 -14.49
N LYS A 227 3.28 -0.32 -14.76
CA LYS A 227 4.40 0.63 -14.76
C LYS A 227 4.59 1.25 -13.38
N ALA A 228 5.84 1.50 -12.98
CA ALA A 228 6.14 2.11 -11.70
C ALA A 228 7.32 3.09 -11.77
N ILE A 229 7.20 4.18 -11.03
CA ILE A 229 8.24 5.19 -10.83
C ILE A 229 8.62 5.17 -9.36
N GLY A 230 9.91 5.05 -9.07
CA GLY A 230 10.44 5.13 -7.71
C GLY A 230 11.44 6.25 -7.57
N VAL A 231 11.39 6.91 -6.42
CA VAL A 231 12.41 7.89 -6.02
C VAL A 231 13.00 7.48 -4.69
N GLU A 232 14.32 7.58 -4.56
CA GLU A 232 15.03 7.24 -3.33
C GLU A 232 16.23 8.16 -3.14
N LEU A 233 16.41 8.65 -1.93
CA LEU A 233 17.47 9.58 -1.57
C LEU A 233 18.82 8.88 -1.40
N ASN A 234 18.80 7.60 -0.98
CA ASN A 234 20.00 6.83 -0.70
C ASN A 234 20.38 5.97 -1.92
N GLU A 235 21.55 6.24 -2.51
CA GLU A 235 22.04 5.55 -3.70
C GLU A 235 22.18 4.02 -3.49
N GLU A 236 22.58 3.57 -2.30
CA GLU A 236 22.69 2.15 -1.99
C GLU A 236 21.33 1.43 -2.11
N TYR A 237 20.24 2.13 -1.75
CA TYR A 237 18.89 1.58 -1.91
C TYR A 237 18.43 1.65 -3.37
N CYS A 238 18.82 2.68 -4.13
CA CYS A 238 18.60 2.70 -5.58
C CYS A 238 19.23 1.48 -6.26
N GLU A 239 20.47 1.16 -5.93
CA GLU A 239 21.18 -0.02 -6.43
C GLU A 239 20.46 -1.33 -6.08
N LYS A 240 20.01 -1.48 -4.82
CA LYS A 240 19.25 -2.66 -4.38
C LYS A 240 17.91 -2.78 -5.11
N ALA A 241 17.21 -1.66 -5.31
CA ALA A 241 15.96 -1.62 -6.04
C ALA A 241 16.15 -1.95 -7.51
N ALA A 242 17.18 -1.38 -8.16
CA ALA A 242 17.53 -1.69 -9.55
C ALA A 242 17.82 -3.17 -9.74
N ARG A 243 18.66 -3.78 -8.90
CA ARG A 243 18.96 -5.23 -8.95
C ARG A 243 17.71 -6.09 -8.75
N ARG A 244 16.80 -5.70 -7.83
CA ARG A 244 15.55 -6.40 -7.62
C ARG A 244 14.64 -6.33 -8.84
N CYS A 245 14.52 -5.16 -9.46
CA CYS A 245 13.67 -4.95 -10.62
C CYS A 245 14.27 -5.54 -11.90
N ALA A 246 15.61 -5.65 -12.01
CA ALA A 246 16.29 -6.30 -13.12
C ALA A 246 16.05 -7.81 -13.20
N GLN A 247 15.60 -8.46 -12.09
CA GLN A 247 15.27 -9.88 -12.15
C GLN A 247 14.04 -10.09 -13.04
N GLU A 248 14.13 -11.07 -13.94
CA GLU A 248 13.02 -11.42 -14.81
C GLU A 248 11.80 -11.90 -14.01
N VAL A 249 10.62 -11.57 -14.52
CA VAL A 249 9.35 -12.08 -13.99
C VAL A 249 9.16 -13.46 -14.63
N LEU A 250 9.31 -14.53 -13.83
CA LEU A 250 8.92 -15.87 -14.26
C LEU A 250 7.39 -15.92 -14.22
N PHE A 251 6.75 -15.74 -15.38
CA PHE A 251 5.33 -16.03 -15.53
C PHE A 251 5.12 -17.54 -15.38
N THR A 252 4.55 -17.95 -14.24
CA THR A 252 4.06 -19.31 -14.00
C THR A 252 2.56 -19.37 -14.13
#